data_59c4ac25302ae1a4641bb991579778a7
#
_entry.id   59c4ac25302ae1a4641bb991579778a7
#
_cell.length_a   1.000
_cell.length_b   1.000
_cell.length_c   1.000
_cell.angle_alpha   90.00
_cell.angle_beta   90.00
_cell.angle_gamma   90.00
#
_symmetry.space_group_name_H-M   'P 1'
#
loop_
_entity.id
_entity.type
_entity.pdbx_description
1 polymer ?
#
loop_
_entity_poly.entity_id
_entity_poly.type
_entity_poly.pdbx_seq_one_letter_code
_entity_poly.pdbx_strand_id
1 'polypeptide(L)'
;MIVAISGTPCTGKTSATKEIKKIADVNIISIHSIFARKKIPYEYDKKRGTKAVSIRDLKIAIMKEIKKEETNVIEGHLAHFLDADLTIILRCRPDILVKRMQRRKWTKSKIAENVQSEILDAATIEALNKTNSVIEIDTSAKKPKEIAQVIKKLLNNYALRKKYTAGRIDWSERFIKYLIEK
;
A
#
# COMPACT_ATOMS: atom_id res chain seq x y z
N MET A 1 8.62 -8.35 -14.42
CA MET A 1 7.78 -7.18 -14.11
C MET A 1 7.83 -6.89 -12.62
N ILE A 2 7.88 -5.62 -12.23
CA ILE A 2 7.86 -5.18 -10.82
C ILE A 2 6.53 -4.46 -10.55
N VAL A 3 5.80 -4.91 -9.53
CA VAL A 3 4.51 -4.33 -9.12
C VAL A 3 4.60 -3.89 -7.67
N ALA A 4 4.35 -2.62 -7.40
CA ALA A 4 4.25 -2.09 -6.04
C ALA A 4 2.80 -2.14 -5.56
N ILE A 5 2.53 -2.74 -4.40
CA ILE A 5 1.23 -2.67 -3.71
C ILE A 5 1.40 -1.83 -2.45
N SER A 6 0.87 -0.63 -2.49
CA SER A 6 0.98 0.36 -1.43
C SER A 6 -0.38 0.84 -0.91
N GLY A 7 -0.37 1.89 -0.10
CA GLY A 7 -1.53 2.50 0.53
C GLY A 7 -1.40 2.58 2.04
N THR A 8 -2.33 3.28 2.67
CA THR A 8 -2.38 3.50 4.12
C THR A 8 -2.32 2.18 4.90
N PRO A 9 -1.69 2.12 6.06
CA PRO A 9 -1.75 0.94 6.93
C PRO A 9 -3.19 0.47 7.15
N CYS A 10 -3.40 -0.86 7.26
CA CYS A 10 -4.71 -1.52 7.43
C CYS A 10 -5.65 -1.52 6.20
N THR A 11 -5.24 -1.05 5.04
CA THR A 11 -6.03 -1.14 3.79
C THR A 11 -6.09 -2.56 3.20
N GLY A 12 -5.32 -3.52 3.73
CA GLY A 12 -5.43 -4.93 3.35
C GLY A 12 -4.30 -5.47 2.46
N LYS A 13 -3.21 -4.74 2.28
CA LYS A 13 -2.04 -5.12 1.45
C LYS A 13 -1.59 -6.56 1.70
N THR A 14 -1.14 -6.84 2.90
CA THR A 14 -0.60 -8.16 3.28
C THR A 14 -1.63 -9.29 3.14
N SER A 15 -2.91 -9.01 3.40
CA SER A 15 -3.97 -10.01 3.22
C SER A 15 -4.22 -10.31 1.75
N ALA A 16 -4.22 -9.29 0.90
CA ALA A 16 -4.38 -9.44 -0.53
C ALA A 16 -3.19 -10.17 -1.17
N THR A 17 -1.95 -9.84 -0.78
CA THR A 17 -0.75 -10.51 -1.32
C THR A 17 -0.63 -11.97 -0.92
N LYS A 18 -1.07 -12.33 0.30
CA LYS A 18 -1.19 -13.75 0.69
C LYS A 18 -2.16 -14.52 -0.22
N GLU A 19 -3.28 -13.92 -0.60
CA GLU A 19 -4.24 -14.56 -1.51
C GLU A 19 -3.76 -14.56 -2.97
N ILE A 20 -3.05 -13.50 -3.43
CA ILE A 20 -2.45 -13.48 -4.78
C ILE A 20 -1.50 -14.65 -4.96
N LYS A 21 -0.64 -14.92 -3.99
CA LYS A 21 0.33 -16.03 -4.03
C LYS A 21 -0.31 -17.40 -4.26
N LYS A 22 -1.60 -17.56 -3.90
CA LYS A 22 -2.33 -18.82 -4.10
C LYS A 22 -2.89 -18.98 -5.51
N ILE A 23 -3.03 -17.88 -6.26
CA ILE A 23 -3.77 -17.85 -7.53
C ILE A 23 -2.95 -17.33 -8.72
N ALA A 24 -1.73 -16.86 -8.47
CA ALA A 24 -0.82 -16.36 -9.50
C ALA A 24 0.61 -16.76 -9.16
N ASP A 25 1.39 -17.03 -10.20
CA ASP A 25 2.82 -17.30 -10.06
C ASP A 25 3.56 -15.97 -9.95
N VAL A 26 3.86 -15.57 -8.71
CA VAL A 26 4.48 -14.29 -8.39
C VAL A 26 5.44 -14.43 -7.21
N ASN A 27 6.54 -13.70 -7.27
CA ASN A 27 7.45 -13.52 -6.14
C ASN A 27 6.93 -12.41 -5.23
N ILE A 28 6.55 -12.72 -3.99
CA ILE A 28 6.08 -11.74 -3.02
C ILE A 28 7.23 -11.24 -2.16
N ILE A 29 7.46 -9.93 -2.18
CA ILE A 29 8.48 -9.24 -1.40
C ILE A 29 7.78 -8.32 -0.40
N SER A 30 7.81 -8.68 0.88
CA SER A 30 7.22 -7.87 1.94
C SER A 30 8.27 -6.94 2.56
N ILE A 31 8.04 -5.64 2.44
CA ILE A 31 8.88 -4.62 3.08
C ILE A 31 8.96 -4.87 4.59
N HIS A 32 7.82 -5.19 5.23
CA HIS A 32 7.78 -5.51 6.66
C HIS A 32 8.67 -6.71 7.02
N SER A 33 8.66 -7.76 6.21
CA SER A 33 9.49 -8.95 6.43
C SER A 33 10.98 -8.66 6.27
N ILE A 34 11.36 -7.76 5.35
CA ILE A 34 12.75 -7.32 5.18
C ILE A 34 13.21 -6.56 6.42
N PHE A 35 12.37 -5.68 6.97
CA PHE A 35 12.66 -4.98 8.23
C PHE A 35 12.79 -5.95 9.41
N ALA A 36 11.89 -6.92 9.53
CA ALA A 36 11.92 -7.90 10.62
C ALA A 36 13.22 -8.72 10.61
N ARG A 37 13.78 -8.99 9.41
CA ARG A 37 15.07 -9.69 9.25
C ARG A 37 16.30 -8.77 9.45
N LYS A 38 16.11 -7.53 9.91
CA LYS A 38 17.17 -6.53 10.14
C LYS A 38 18.07 -6.28 8.91
N LYS A 39 17.52 -6.44 7.71
CA LYS A 39 18.27 -6.24 6.46
C LYS A 39 18.40 -4.78 6.04
N ILE A 40 17.76 -3.84 6.74
CA ILE A 40 17.76 -2.41 6.41
C ILE A 40 18.16 -1.59 7.64
N PRO A 41 19.14 -0.70 7.53
CA PRO A 41 19.41 0.29 8.55
C PRO A 41 18.20 1.20 8.77
N TYR A 42 17.95 1.59 10.00
CA TYR A 42 16.88 2.52 10.33
C TYR A 42 17.29 3.46 11.46
N GLU A 43 16.75 4.67 11.45
CA GLU A 43 16.77 5.58 12.57
C GLU A 43 15.45 5.49 13.33
N TYR A 44 15.50 5.63 14.65
CA TYR A 44 14.28 5.60 15.45
C TYR A 44 13.76 7.03 15.68
N ASP A 45 12.63 7.37 15.05
CA ASP A 45 11.93 8.63 15.31
C ASP A 45 11.17 8.51 16.64
N LYS A 46 11.77 9.09 17.70
CA LYS A 46 11.20 9.09 19.05
C LYS A 46 9.87 9.82 19.15
N LYS A 47 9.64 10.88 18.34
CA LYS A 47 8.40 11.65 18.37
C LYS A 47 7.21 10.85 17.82
N ARG A 48 7.45 10.08 16.76
CA ARG A 48 6.41 9.27 16.10
C ARG A 48 6.39 7.82 16.57
N GLY A 49 7.37 7.38 17.37
CA GLY A 49 7.49 5.99 17.78
C GLY A 49 7.67 5.03 16.60
N THR A 50 8.30 5.49 15.51
CA THR A 50 8.44 4.74 14.25
C THR A 50 9.90 4.64 13.81
N LYS A 51 10.17 3.66 12.94
CA LYS A 51 11.47 3.51 12.30
C LYS A 51 11.47 4.31 11.01
N ALA A 52 12.36 5.29 10.92
CA ALA A 52 12.63 6.03 9.69
C ALA A 52 13.69 5.27 8.88
N VAL A 53 13.47 5.14 7.59
CA VAL A 53 14.32 4.38 6.68
C VAL A 53 14.61 5.20 5.44
N SER A 54 15.85 5.14 5.01
CA SER A 54 16.26 5.68 3.72
C SER A 54 15.59 4.89 2.58
N ILE A 55 14.93 5.58 1.67
CA ILE A 55 14.36 4.96 0.45
C ILE A 55 15.46 4.30 -0.38
N ARG A 56 16.67 4.86 -0.39
CA ARG A 56 17.84 4.28 -1.06
C ARG A 56 18.18 2.91 -0.49
N ASP A 57 18.27 2.79 0.84
CA ASP A 57 18.62 1.52 1.50
C ASP A 57 17.51 0.49 1.34
N LEU A 58 16.25 0.94 1.36
CA LEU A 58 15.10 0.11 1.05
C LEU A 58 15.19 -0.46 -0.38
N LYS A 59 15.49 0.38 -1.38
CA LYS A 59 15.70 -0.07 -2.77
C LYS A 59 16.80 -1.12 -2.87
N ILE A 60 17.95 -0.88 -2.27
CA ILE A 60 19.09 -1.82 -2.27
C ILE A 60 18.69 -3.17 -1.65
N ALA A 61 17.98 -3.15 -0.53
CA ALA A 61 17.55 -4.38 0.13
C ALA A 61 16.53 -5.17 -0.70
N ILE A 62 15.60 -4.48 -1.37
CA ILE A 62 14.57 -5.10 -2.22
C ILE A 62 15.18 -5.67 -3.49
N MET A 63 16.14 -4.99 -4.13
CA MET A 63 16.81 -5.48 -5.33
C MET A 63 17.44 -6.87 -5.14
N LYS A 64 17.87 -7.20 -3.93
CA LYS A 64 18.42 -8.53 -3.59
C LYS A 64 17.36 -9.65 -3.53
N GLU A 65 16.09 -9.30 -3.45
CA GLU A 65 14.97 -10.25 -3.38
C GLU A 65 14.25 -10.37 -4.75
N ILE A 66 14.59 -9.51 -5.72
CA ILE A 66 14.01 -9.53 -7.07
C ILE A 66 14.47 -10.78 -7.82
N LYS A 67 13.52 -11.47 -8.43
CA LYS A 67 13.75 -12.57 -9.35
C LYS A 67 13.48 -12.11 -10.79
N LYS A 68 14.48 -12.15 -11.65
CA LYS A 68 14.44 -11.55 -12.99
C LYS A 68 13.32 -12.11 -13.87
N GLU A 69 13.10 -13.42 -13.82
CA GLU A 69 12.15 -14.13 -14.70
C GLU A 69 10.70 -14.15 -14.15
N GLU A 70 10.49 -13.63 -12.93
CA GLU A 70 9.19 -13.66 -12.28
C GLU A 70 8.53 -12.28 -12.25
N THR A 71 7.21 -12.24 -12.09
CA THR A 71 6.50 -11.03 -11.64
C THR A 71 6.76 -10.83 -10.16
N ASN A 72 7.46 -9.75 -9.82
CA ASN A 72 7.77 -9.40 -8.44
C ASN A 72 6.71 -8.45 -7.89
N VAL A 73 6.04 -8.84 -6.83
CA VAL A 73 5.04 -8.04 -6.13
C VAL A 73 5.61 -7.57 -4.81
N ILE A 74 5.91 -6.28 -4.72
CA ILE A 74 6.46 -5.64 -3.52
C ILE A 74 5.32 -5.03 -2.72
N GLU A 75 5.11 -5.47 -1.46
CA GLU A 75 4.05 -4.95 -0.61
C GLU A 75 4.57 -4.18 0.60
N GLY A 76 3.95 -3.05 0.89
CA GLY A 76 4.26 -2.22 2.05
C GLY A 76 3.76 -0.80 1.90
N HIS A 77 3.70 -0.06 2.99
CA HIS A 77 3.24 1.34 2.96
C HIS A 77 4.23 2.29 2.25
N LEU A 78 5.49 1.88 2.06
CA LEU A 78 6.51 2.61 1.32
C LEU A 78 6.74 2.06 -0.10
N ALA A 79 5.96 1.07 -0.54
CA ALA A 79 6.21 0.40 -1.82
C ALA A 79 6.08 1.35 -3.02
N HIS A 80 5.24 2.37 -2.94
CA HIS A 80 5.04 3.37 -4.01
C HIS A 80 6.26 4.29 -4.24
N PHE A 81 7.23 4.32 -3.32
CA PHE A 81 8.50 5.03 -3.53
C PHE A 81 9.53 4.24 -4.35
N LEU A 82 9.22 2.99 -4.66
CA LEU A 82 10.10 2.12 -5.43
C LEU A 82 9.85 2.28 -6.93
N ASP A 83 10.86 1.95 -7.73
CA ASP A 83 10.72 1.95 -9.18
C ASP A 83 9.96 0.69 -9.60
N ALA A 84 8.71 0.86 -10.00
CA ALA A 84 7.81 -0.23 -10.38
C ALA A 84 7.15 0.03 -11.74
N ASP A 85 6.92 -1.05 -12.51
CA ASP A 85 6.20 -1.00 -13.79
C ASP A 85 4.70 -0.67 -13.59
N LEU A 86 4.17 -1.02 -12.40
CA LEU A 86 2.80 -0.75 -12.00
C LEU A 86 2.75 -0.50 -10.49
N THR A 87 2.13 0.61 -10.08
CA THR A 87 1.84 0.91 -8.68
C THR A 87 0.35 0.77 -8.41
N ILE A 88 -0.01 -0.08 -7.47
CA ILE A 88 -1.38 -0.33 -7.02
C ILE A 88 -1.54 0.26 -5.62
N ILE A 89 -2.38 1.27 -5.48
CA ILE A 89 -2.73 1.85 -4.18
C ILE A 89 -4.02 1.21 -3.69
N LEU A 90 -3.95 0.50 -2.57
CA LEU A 90 -5.13 -0.01 -1.90
C LEU A 90 -5.73 1.07 -1.03
N ARG A 91 -6.95 1.49 -1.38
CA ARG A 91 -7.72 2.51 -0.68
C ARG A 91 -8.75 1.87 0.25
N CYS A 92 -9.14 2.58 1.30
CA CYS A 92 -10.16 2.10 2.22
C CYS A 92 -10.96 3.27 2.80
N ARG A 93 -12.28 3.16 2.77
CA ARG A 93 -13.17 4.16 3.34
C ARG A 93 -12.81 4.46 4.81
N PRO A 94 -12.67 5.74 5.20
CA PRO A 94 -12.14 6.17 6.49
C PRO A 94 -12.79 5.52 7.71
N ASP A 95 -14.12 5.43 7.74
CA ASP A 95 -14.87 4.81 8.85
C ASP A 95 -14.59 3.31 9.02
N ILE A 96 -14.34 2.60 7.89
CA ILE A 96 -13.94 1.19 7.91
C ILE A 96 -12.48 1.07 8.34
N LEU A 97 -11.63 1.98 7.89
CA LEU A 97 -10.23 2.03 8.25
C LEU A 97 -10.04 2.22 9.76
N VAL A 98 -10.79 3.16 10.37
CA VAL A 98 -10.83 3.35 11.83
C VAL A 98 -11.14 2.02 12.55
N LYS A 99 -12.22 1.32 12.13
CA LYS A 99 -12.61 0.03 12.75
C LYS A 99 -11.51 -1.03 12.60
N ARG A 100 -10.83 -1.08 11.44
CA ARG A 100 -9.72 -2.02 11.21
C ARG A 100 -8.52 -1.72 12.12
N MET A 101 -8.19 -0.46 12.36
CA MET A 101 -7.10 -0.03 13.23
C MET A 101 -7.43 -0.23 14.70
N GLN A 102 -8.68 0.06 15.14
CA GLN A 102 -9.15 -0.20 16.50
C GLN A 102 -9.04 -1.69 16.87
N ARG A 103 -9.43 -2.60 15.96
CA ARG A 103 -9.26 -4.05 16.16
C ARG A 103 -7.80 -4.45 16.35
N ARG A 104 -6.84 -3.67 15.84
CA ARG A 104 -5.39 -3.86 16.06
C ARG A 104 -4.88 -3.14 17.31
N LYS A 105 -5.78 -2.55 18.11
CA LYS A 105 -5.46 -1.85 19.35
C LYS A 105 -4.47 -0.67 19.15
N TRP A 106 -4.58 0.02 18.03
CA TRP A 106 -3.78 1.22 17.79
C TRP A 106 -4.28 2.38 18.65
N THR A 107 -3.37 3.30 19.01
CA THR A 107 -3.71 4.51 19.76
C THR A 107 -4.58 5.45 18.93
N LYS A 108 -5.42 6.25 19.59
CA LYS A 108 -6.27 7.24 18.93
C LYS A 108 -5.48 8.18 18.02
N SER A 109 -4.33 8.70 18.49
CA SER A 109 -3.45 9.57 17.71
C SER A 109 -2.96 8.89 16.43
N LYS A 110 -2.48 7.65 16.50
CA LYS A 110 -2.02 6.90 15.33
C LYS A 110 -3.15 6.59 14.35
N ILE A 111 -4.35 6.33 14.85
CA ILE A 111 -5.55 6.15 14.00
C ILE A 111 -5.86 7.46 13.28
N ALA A 112 -5.94 8.59 13.99
CA ALA A 112 -6.22 9.88 13.40
C ALA A 112 -5.22 10.25 12.29
N GLU A 113 -3.92 10.15 12.56
CA GLU A 113 -2.86 10.43 11.58
C GLU A 113 -3.04 9.61 10.28
N ASN A 114 -3.27 8.31 10.42
CA ASN A 114 -3.39 7.44 9.25
C ASN A 114 -4.72 7.63 8.50
N VAL A 115 -5.81 7.93 9.21
CA VAL A 115 -7.11 8.23 8.60
C VAL A 115 -7.07 9.55 7.85
N GLN A 116 -6.42 10.59 8.41
CA GLN A 116 -6.19 11.86 7.72
C GLN A 116 -5.35 11.66 6.46
N SER A 117 -4.26 10.89 6.54
CA SER A 117 -3.43 10.53 5.37
C SER A 117 -4.24 9.82 4.28
N GLU A 118 -5.19 8.94 4.64
CA GLU A 118 -6.08 8.26 3.69
C GLU A 118 -7.08 9.23 3.04
N ILE A 119 -7.66 10.16 3.81
CA ILE A 119 -8.60 11.17 3.30
C ILE A 119 -7.91 12.14 2.34
N LEU A 120 -6.67 12.52 2.66
CA LEU A 120 -5.85 13.45 1.86
C LEU A 120 -5.13 12.76 0.68
N ASP A 121 -5.45 11.52 0.37
CA ASP A 121 -4.88 10.76 -0.75
C ASP A 121 -3.35 10.68 -0.76
N ALA A 122 -2.70 10.80 0.42
CA ALA A 122 -1.25 10.98 0.52
C ALA A 122 -0.48 9.92 -0.27
N ALA A 123 -0.78 8.63 -0.10
CA ALA A 123 -0.09 7.55 -0.82
C ALA A 123 -0.32 7.60 -2.34
N THR A 124 -1.50 8.05 -2.81
CA THR A 124 -1.82 8.20 -4.23
C THR A 124 -1.05 9.37 -4.83
N ILE A 125 -1.04 10.52 -4.15
CA ILE A 125 -0.32 11.72 -4.59
C ILE A 125 1.19 11.43 -4.65
N GLU A 126 1.74 10.81 -3.60
CA GLU A 126 3.16 10.43 -3.56
C GLU A 126 3.52 9.45 -4.69
N ALA A 127 2.64 8.51 -5.01
CA ALA A 127 2.83 7.58 -6.12
C ALA A 127 2.80 8.28 -7.48
N LEU A 128 1.83 9.18 -7.71
CA LEU A 128 1.69 9.94 -8.96
C LEU A 128 2.88 10.88 -9.21
N ASN A 129 3.50 11.40 -8.15
CA ASN A 129 4.74 12.18 -8.27
C ASN A 129 5.95 11.33 -8.72
N LYS A 130 5.83 10.00 -8.72
CA LYS A 130 6.91 9.08 -9.13
C LYS A 130 6.67 8.45 -10.50
N THR A 131 5.42 8.12 -10.83
CA THR A 131 5.06 7.43 -12.06
C THR A 131 3.63 7.69 -12.49
N ASN A 132 3.38 7.63 -13.79
CA ASN A 132 2.02 7.70 -14.35
C ASN A 132 1.29 6.34 -14.33
N SER A 133 1.98 5.24 -14.01
CA SER A 133 1.40 3.90 -13.93
C SER A 133 0.81 3.61 -12.55
N VAL A 134 -0.11 4.46 -12.08
CA VAL A 134 -0.76 4.34 -10.78
C VAL A 134 -2.23 3.99 -10.96
N ILE A 135 -2.68 2.97 -10.23
CA ILE A 135 -4.09 2.56 -10.15
C ILE A 135 -4.54 2.44 -8.69
N GLU A 136 -5.83 2.63 -8.46
CA GLU A 136 -6.44 2.53 -7.13
C GLU A 136 -7.46 1.40 -7.06
N ILE A 137 -7.49 0.70 -5.92
CA ILE A 137 -8.50 -0.33 -5.64
C ILE A 137 -9.13 -0.03 -4.29
N ASP A 138 -10.43 0.27 -4.27
CA ASP A 138 -11.20 0.36 -3.02
C ASP A 138 -11.40 -1.04 -2.42
N THR A 139 -10.91 -1.20 -1.19
CA THR A 139 -10.95 -2.43 -0.41
C THR A 139 -12.01 -2.42 0.69
N SER A 140 -12.83 -1.38 0.75
CA SER A 140 -13.76 -1.13 1.86
C SER A 140 -14.73 -2.29 2.08
N ALA A 141 -15.36 -2.77 1.01
CA ALA A 141 -16.36 -3.83 1.04
C ALA A 141 -15.84 -5.19 0.49
N LYS A 142 -14.57 -5.28 0.11
CA LYS A 142 -14.03 -6.49 -0.54
C LYS A 142 -13.30 -7.40 0.45
N LYS A 143 -13.50 -8.71 0.28
CA LYS A 143 -12.70 -9.74 0.95
C LYS A 143 -11.30 -9.82 0.32
N PRO A 144 -10.27 -10.28 1.04
CA PRO A 144 -8.91 -10.42 0.50
C PRO A 144 -8.83 -11.23 -0.80
N LYS A 145 -9.61 -12.29 -0.95
CA LYS A 145 -9.68 -13.11 -2.18
C LYS A 145 -10.19 -12.30 -3.37
N GLU A 146 -11.20 -11.46 -3.18
CA GLU A 146 -11.77 -10.62 -4.25
C GLU A 146 -10.75 -9.56 -4.69
N ILE A 147 -10.04 -8.94 -3.75
CA ILE A 147 -8.95 -8.00 -4.05
C ILE A 147 -7.85 -8.70 -4.86
N ALA A 148 -7.45 -9.89 -4.44
CA ALA A 148 -6.44 -10.69 -5.13
C ALA A 148 -6.86 -11.04 -6.57
N GLN A 149 -8.12 -11.40 -6.79
CA GLN A 149 -8.66 -11.67 -8.13
C GLN A 149 -8.64 -10.42 -9.03
N VAL A 150 -9.00 -9.26 -8.47
CA VAL A 150 -8.91 -7.98 -9.19
C VAL A 150 -7.46 -7.70 -9.58
N ILE A 151 -6.53 -7.80 -8.63
CA ILE A 151 -5.11 -7.57 -8.90
C ILE A 151 -4.60 -8.54 -9.98
N LYS A 152 -4.89 -9.84 -9.88
CA LYS A 152 -4.51 -10.83 -10.91
C LYS A 152 -4.99 -10.43 -12.31
N LYS A 153 -6.24 -9.98 -12.45
CA LYS A 153 -6.78 -9.49 -13.72
C LYS A 153 -6.01 -8.28 -14.23
N LEU A 154 -5.65 -7.34 -13.34
CA LEU A 154 -4.93 -6.11 -13.69
C LEU A 154 -3.47 -6.37 -14.07
N LEU A 155 -2.84 -7.42 -13.53
CA LEU A 155 -1.48 -7.83 -13.94
C LEU A 155 -1.47 -8.26 -15.41
N ASN A 156 -2.50 -8.94 -15.87
CA ASN A 156 -2.56 -9.57 -17.20
C ASN A 156 -3.36 -8.74 -18.24
N ASN A 157 -4.03 -7.67 -17.84
CA ASN A 157 -4.89 -6.90 -18.73
C ASN A 157 -4.66 -5.38 -18.59
N TYR A 158 -3.87 -4.85 -19.52
CA TYR A 158 -3.55 -3.41 -19.54
C TYR A 158 -4.80 -2.55 -19.80
N ALA A 159 -5.69 -2.95 -20.68
CA ALA A 159 -6.91 -2.21 -20.98
C ALA A 159 -7.83 -2.06 -19.76
N LEU A 160 -7.86 -3.09 -18.91
CA LEU A 160 -8.64 -3.05 -17.67
C LEU A 160 -8.11 -2.02 -16.66
N ARG A 161 -6.80 -1.72 -16.68
CA ARG A 161 -6.17 -0.74 -15.77
C ARG A 161 -6.78 0.65 -15.91
N LYS A 162 -7.27 1.03 -17.10
CA LYS A 162 -7.96 2.30 -17.35
C LYS A 162 -9.18 2.51 -16.44
N LYS A 163 -9.85 1.42 -16.02
CA LYS A 163 -11.01 1.51 -15.10
C LYS A 163 -10.59 1.78 -13.64
N TYR A 164 -9.33 1.63 -13.32
CA TYR A 164 -8.76 1.77 -11.98
C TYR A 164 -7.76 2.93 -11.87
N THR A 165 -7.72 3.81 -12.87
CA THR A 165 -6.83 4.99 -12.87
C THR A 165 -6.96 5.76 -11.55
N ALA A 166 -5.85 6.18 -10.99
CA ALA A 166 -5.79 6.97 -9.76
C ALA A 166 -6.57 8.30 -9.86
N GLY A 167 -7.04 8.80 -8.70
CA GLY A 167 -7.83 10.02 -8.60
C GLY A 167 -9.35 9.84 -8.74
N ARG A 168 -9.84 8.59 -8.75
CA ARG A 168 -11.28 8.29 -8.80
C ARG A 168 -11.89 8.08 -7.42
N ILE A 169 -11.08 7.90 -6.40
CA ILE A 169 -11.51 7.66 -5.04
C ILE A 169 -11.19 8.91 -4.24
N ASP A 170 -12.22 9.64 -3.86
CA ASP A 170 -12.13 10.84 -3.04
C ASP A 170 -12.96 10.67 -1.77
N TRP A 171 -12.32 10.85 -0.63
CA TRP A 171 -12.96 10.78 0.69
C TRP A 171 -13.12 12.16 1.34
N SER A 172 -12.56 13.23 0.76
CA SER A 172 -12.36 14.53 1.39
C SER A 172 -13.68 15.17 1.85
N GLU A 173 -14.65 15.33 0.96
CA GLU A 173 -15.94 15.95 1.31
C GLU A 173 -16.71 15.14 2.35
N ARG A 174 -16.84 13.81 2.11
CA ARG A 174 -17.66 12.95 2.95
C ARG A 174 -17.11 12.76 4.37
N PHE A 175 -15.79 12.86 4.53
CA PHE A 175 -15.10 12.55 5.78
C PHE A 175 -14.31 13.76 6.33
N ILE A 176 -14.64 14.98 5.91
CA ILE A 176 -13.99 16.22 6.32
C ILE A 176 -13.90 16.38 7.84
N LYS A 177 -14.89 15.89 8.60
CA LYS A 177 -14.89 15.92 10.07
C LYS A 177 -13.65 15.29 10.70
N TYR A 178 -13.08 14.24 10.10
CA TYR A 178 -11.85 13.61 10.60
C TYR A 178 -10.59 14.45 10.39
N LEU A 179 -10.67 15.52 9.57
CA LEU A 179 -9.58 16.49 9.36
C LEU A 179 -9.64 17.64 10.36
N ILE A 180 -10.82 17.94 10.91
CA ILE A 180 -11.09 19.13 11.73
C ILE A 180 -11.10 18.77 13.21
N GLU A 181 -11.61 17.60 13.59
CA GLU A 181 -11.65 17.13 14.99
C GLU A 181 -10.22 16.77 15.45
N LYS A 182 -9.74 17.49 16.50
CA LYS A 182 -8.46 17.24 17.18
C LYS A 182 -8.59 16.19 18.28
#